data_6c60eef4e38003fc230c24c551b66238
#
_entry.id   6c60eef4e38003fc230c24c551b66238
#
_cell.length_a   1.000
_cell.length_b   1.000
_cell.length_c   1.000
_cell.angle_alpha   90.00
_cell.angle_beta   90.00
_cell.angle_gamma   90.00
#
_symmetry.space_group_name_H-M   'P 1'
#
loop_
_entity.id
_entity.type
_entity.pdbx_description
1 polymer ?
#
loop_
_entity_poly.entity_id
_entity_poly.type
_entity_poly.pdbx_seq_one_letter_code
_entity_poly.pdbx_strand_id
1 'polypeptide(L)' 'GSCAVQIAILTARINELTEHLKANKNDNHSRRGLIQMVSNRKSLLKYYEKKDLEACRELKKKLGIR' A
#
# COMPACT_ATOMS: atom_id res chain seq x y z
N GLY A 1 8.54 5.82 -12.34
CA GLY A 1 9.11 5.97 -11.04
C GLY A 1 9.62 4.67 -10.44
N SER A 2 10.33 4.78 -9.34
CA SER A 2 10.86 3.61 -8.67
C SER A 2 9.76 2.86 -7.90
N CYS A 3 10.00 1.57 -7.63
CA CYS A 3 9.06 0.77 -6.84
C CYS A 3 8.82 1.39 -5.47
N ALA A 4 9.86 1.95 -4.86
CA ALA A 4 9.73 2.58 -3.55
C ALA A 4 8.74 3.74 -3.58
N VAL A 5 8.79 4.58 -4.61
CA VAL A 5 7.87 5.70 -4.78
C VAL A 5 6.45 5.21 -4.98
N GLN A 6 6.25 4.20 -5.81
CA GLN A 6 4.93 3.62 -6.05
C GLN A 6 4.33 3.02 -4.79
N ILE A 7 5.14 2.32 -4.01
CA ILE A 7 4.70 1.74 -2.74
C ILE A 7 4.30 2.83 -1.76
N ALA A 8 5.05 3.92 -1.69
CA ALA A 8 4.74 5.04 -0.81
C ALA A 8 3.42 5.70 -1.21
N ILE A 9 3.20 5.92 -2.50
CA ILE A 9 1.96 6.50 -3.02
C ILE A 9 0.78 5.60 -2.70
N LEU A 10 0.92 4.29 -2.94
CA LEU A 10 -0.15 3.34 -2.63
C LEU A 10 -0.47 3.30 -1.14
N THR A 11 0.56 3.36 -0.30
CA THR A 11 0.38 3.38 1.15
C THR A 11 -0.43 4.60 1.59
N ALA A 12 -0.11 5.78 1.05
CA ALA A 12 -0.84 7.00 1.36
C ALA A 12 -2.31 6.88 0.92
N ARG A 13 -2.56 6.37 -0.27
CA ARG A 13 -3.93 6.18 -0.77
C ARG A 13 -4.70 5.16 0.03
N ILE A 14 -4.05 4.06 0.44
CA ILE A 14 -4.67 3.05 1.29
C ILE A 14 -5.09 3.66 2.62
N ASN A 15 -4.24 4.48 3.22
CA ASN A 15 -4.56 5.15 4.47
C ASN A 15 -5.74 6.10 4.32
N GLU A 16 -5.77 6.88 3.24
CA GLU A 16 -6.88 7.78 2.94
C GLU A 16 -8.21 7.03 2.80
N LEU A 17 -8.20 5.95 2.02
CA LEU A 17 -9.40 5.14 1.83
C LEU A 17 -9.84 4.42 3.10
N THR A 18 -8.88 3.99 3.90
CA THR A 18 -9.18 3.35 5.19
C THR A 18 -9.94 4.33 6.09
N GLU A 19 -9.48 5.58 6.15
CA GLU A 19 -10.16 6.62 6.92
C GLU A 19 -11.55 6.93 6.34
N HIS A 20 -11.64 7.01 5.01
CA HIS A 20 -12.92 7.22 4.34
C HIS A 20 -13.93 6.12 4.68
N LEU A 21 -13.48 4.86 4.67
CA LEU A 21 -14.34 3.72 4.97
C LEU A 21 -14.77 3.64 6.42
N LYS A 22 -14.00 4.19 7.34
CA LYS A 22 -14.41 4.30 8.74
C LYS A 22 -15.65 5.17 8.88
N ALA A 23 -15.72 6.25 8.11
CA ALA A 23 -16.86 7.15 8.11
C ALA A 23 -18.00 6.67 7.21
N ASN A 24 -17.68 5.90 6.17
CA ASN A 24 -18.64 5.44 5.15
C ASN A 24 -18.60 3.92 4.99
N LYS A 25 -19.07 3.22 5.98
CA LYS A 25 -18.99 1.75 6.05
C LYS A 25 -19.70 1.02 4.93
N ASN A 26 -20.68 1.67 4.30
CA ASN A 26 -21.49 1.05 3.24
C ASN A 26 -20.97 1.33 1.83
N ASP A 27 -19.82 1.98 1.71
CA ASP A 27 -19.23 2.32 0.41
C ASP A 27 -18.48 1.12 -0.16
N ASN A 28 -19.18 0.30 -0.93
CA ASN A 28 -18.62 -0.91 -1.52
C ASN A 28 -17.59 -0.62 -2.62
N HIS A 29 -17.75 0.49 -3.34
CA HIS A 29 -16.80 0.87 -4.39
C HIS A 29 -15.43 1.22 -3.80
N SER A 30 -15.43 2.01 -2.73
CA SER A 30 -14.19 2.36 -2.06
C SER A 30 -13.52 1.14 -1.42
N ARG A 31 -14.32 0.23 -0.89
CA ARG A 31 -13.80 -1.01 -0.31
C ARG A 31 -13.09 -1.87 -1.37
N ARG A 32 -13.70 -1.99 -2.55
CA ARG A 32 -13.08 -2.72 -3.67
C ARG A 32 -11.79 -2.06 -4.10
N GLY A 33 -11.78 -0.73 -4.20
CA GLY A 33 -10.58 0.03 -4.53
C GLY A 33 -9.48 -0.16 -3.52
N LEU A 34 -9.83 -0.17 -2.23
CA LEU A 34 -8.88 -0.40 -1.15
C LEU A 34 -8.24 -1.79 -1.27
N ILE A 35 -9.05 -2.82 -1.46
CA ILE A 35 -8.56 -4.20 -1.62
C ILE A 35 -7.62 -4.30 -2.80
N GLN A 36 -7.97 -3.67 -3.93
CA GLN A 36 -7.15 -3.67 -5.13
C GLN A 36 -5.80 -3.00 -4.88
N MET A 37 -5.80 -1.86 -4.18
CA MET A 37 -4.57 -1.14 -3.87
C MET A 37 -3.68 -1.91 -2.90
N VAL A 38 -4.27 -2.57 -1.91
CA VAL A 38 -3.51 -3.42 -0.97
C VAL A 38 -2.86 -4.57 -1.73
N SER A 39 -3.60 -5.20 -2.64
CA SER A 39 -3.08 -6.28 -3.47
C SER A 39 -1.93 -5.81 -4.35
N ASN A 40 -2.09 -4.66 -5.00
CA ASN A 40 -1.04 -4.05 -5.83
C ASN A 40 0.21 -3.75 -5.01
N ARG A 41 0.02 -3.19 -3.81
CA ARG A 41 1.14 -2.89 -2.92
C ARG A 41 1.89 -4.16 -2.53
N LYS A 42 1.19 -5.23 -2.21
CA LYS A 42 1.82 -6.51 -1.89
C LYS A 42 2.66 -7.03 -3.04
N SER A 43 2.15 -6.94 -4.25
CA SER A 43 2.89 -7.37 -5.44
C SER A 43 4.15 -6.55 -5.65
N LEU A 44 4.05 -5.23 -5.49
CA LEU A 44 5.21 -4.34 -5.61
C LEU A 44 6.23 -4.60 -4.51
N LEU A 45 5.79 -4.82 -3.28
CA LEU A 45 6.68 -5.14 -2.17
C LEU A 45 7.43 -6.44 -2.42
N LYS A 46 6.74 -7.45 -2.92
CA LYS A 46 7.34 -8.73 -3.24
C LYS A 46 8.42 -8.60 -4.32
N TYR A 47 8.12 -7.81 -5.35
CA TYR A 47 9.06 -7.54 -6.43
C TYR A 47 10.28 -6.77 -5.92
N TYR A 48 10.06 -5.74 -5.10
CA TYR A 48 11.11 -4.92 -4.53
C TYR A 48 12.00 -5.76 -3.58
N GLU A 49 11.40 -6.63 -2.79
CA GLU A 49 12.12 -7.54 -1.90
C GLU A 49 13.08 -8.43 -2.67
N LYS A 50 12.68 -8.91 -3.83
CA LYS A 50 13.54 -9.71 -4.68
C LYS A 50 14.72 -8.92 -5.23
N LYS A 51 14.52 -7.63 -5.50
CA LYS A 51 15.58 -6.77 -6.01
C LYS A 51 16.54 -6.30 -4.93
N ASP A 52 16.00 -5.87 -3.79
CA ASP A 52 16.79 -5.35 -2.67
C ASP A 52 16.04 -5.57 -1.37
N LEU A 53 16.36 -6.66 -0.70
CA LEU A 53 15.70 -7.07 0.53
C LEU A 53 15.86 -6.04 1.64
N GLU A 54 17.07 -5.49 1.79
CA GLU A 54 17.36 -4.53 2.85
C GLU A 54 16.60 -3.23 2.65
N ALA A 55 16.62 -2.70 1.43
CA ALA A 55 15.88 -1.48 1.10
C ALA A 55 14.39 -1.67 1.31
N CYS A 56 13.87 -2.84 0.94
CA CYS A 56 12.46 -3.17 1.15
C CYS A 56 12.10 -3.17 2.63
N ARG A 57 12.93 -3.76 3.46
CA ARG A 57 12.72 -3.79 4.91
C ARG A 57 12.71 -2.40 5.51
N GLU A 58 13.64 -1.55 5.09
CA GLU A 58 13.70 -0.17 5.55
C GLU A 58 12.47 0.62 5.13
N LEU A 59 12.02 0.43 3.89
CA LEU A 59 10.82 1.08 3.40
C LEU A 59 9.59 0.66 4.20
N LYS A 60 9.46 -0.63 4.49
CA LYS A 60 8.36 -1.13 5.32
C LYS A 60 8.36 -0.47 6.70
N LYS A 61 9.51 -0.31 7.29
CA LYS A 61 9.65 0.37 8.59
C LYS A 61 9.20 1.81 8.50
N LYS A 62 9.65 2.53 7.47
CA LYS A 62 9.30 3.94 7.28
C LYS A 62 7.82 4.15 7.10
N LEU A 63 7.19 3.26 6.35
CA LEU A 63 5.76 3.37 6.02
C LEU A 63 4.85 2.68 7.04
N GLY A 64 5.42 2.01 8.01
CA GLY A 64 4.63 1.27 8.99
C GLY A 64 3.90 0.07 8.43
N ILE A 65 4.41 -0.51 7.36
CA ILE A 65 3.83 -1.69 6.72
C ILE A 65 4.31 -2.95 7.44
N ARG A 66 3.38 -3.83 7.74
CA ARG A 66 3.69 -5.13 8.35
C ARG A 66 3.82 -6.21 7.32
#